data_99fbba9bb72b7947ad4af9c9d01066aa
#
_entry.id   99fbba9bb72b7947ad4af9c9d01066aa
#
_cell.length_a   1.000
_cell.length_b   1.000
_cell.length_c   1.000
_cell.angle_alpha   90.00
_cell.angle_beta   90.00
_cell.angle_gamma   90.00
#
_symmetry.space_group_name_H-M   'P 1'
#
loop_
_entity.id
_entity.type
_entity.pdbx_description
1 polymer ?
#
loop_
_entity_poly.entity_id
_entity_poly.type
_entity_poly.pdbx_seq_one_letter_code
_entity_poly.pdbx_strand_id
1 'polypeptide(L)'
;MPSIDLHTHSTKSDGTLTPAQLVEMARELGLAALALTDHDSVDGIAEAEEAAERFFMESPAEDPAGCSPEPASGYGTELVPGVEVSTEYKGRSVHIVGLFPDWRNPRFRESLRRFSDAREERNRKMCELLRGKGVDIYYEDLCRAFPGNIITRTHFARYMLQKGYVSRTWEAFQTYIGDDRPCFVPRIKISSTDAVRFLLRFHAFPVLAHPIQYYSAFYDLEELLADLKAAGLQGIECYYGSHTMYDFQTISRYASEYGLLPSGGSDFHGANKPGLRMGVGYGHMSIPARVLTDIKHAHYHTGDSTRIFFCDFDGTLARTDKSVSPYSREVLDRWTAAGHRFVFSSGRIMADIKVQIRRLGLHLPGMLLSACNGAEIYDCDSGVTLYKRTLNRDQIRKIQAIADSVGLFCLTHSDSRFYVPREGPETEFYFRTVRIPYNVCEDLAEAVDELPCKIHTVSLEDPDKLAIFRRLIGEAFGDELNVYRTHPCYVEVVPGGVSKGHALQWLCRRLGIRPENSLAAGDSENDLSMLQAAATGILMRNGAEMNPYLKDGADLVTEYDNDQDGLARTLASILDRIDA
;
A
#
# COMPACT_ATOMS: atom_id res chain seq x y z
N MET A 1 -10.29 -6.49 22.00
CA MET A 1 -9.23 -6.49 20.95
C MET A 1 -9.80 -5.76 19.75
N PRO A 2 -9.03 -4.93 19.06
CA PRO A 2 -9.50 -4.25 17.87
C PRO A 2 -9.89 -5.27 16.79
N SER A 3 -11.00 -5.01 16.11
CA SER A 3 -11.52 -5.85 15.04
C SER A 3 -11.08 -5.29 13.69
N ILE A 4 -11.15 -6.13 12.63
CA ILE A 4 -10.81 -5.77 11.26
C ILE A 4 -11.94 -6.17 10.31
N ASP A 5 -11.90 -5.66 9.07
CA ASP A 5 -12.80 -6.06 7.99
C ASP A 5 -12.00 -6.18 6.67
N LEU A 6 -11.83 -7.40 6.17
CA LEU A 6 -10.97 -7.66 5.00
C LEU A 6 -11.78 -7.87 3.70
N HIS A 7 -13.07 -7.49 3.68
CA HIS A 7 -13.91 -7.62 2.50
C HIS A 7 -14.98 -6.51 2.48
N THR A 8 -14.73 -5.45 1.70
CA THR A 8 -15.66 -4.32 1.55
C THR A 8 -15.64 -3.76 0.13
N HIS A 9 -16.76 -3.14 -0.28
CA HIS A 9 -16.97 -2.64 -1.62
C HIS A 9 -17.32 -1.15 -1.62
N SER A 10 -16.69 -0.41 -2.55
CA SER A 10 -16.94 1.02 -2.77
C SER A 10 -17.79 1.30 -4.01
N THR A 11 -17.98 2.59 -4.30
CA THR A 11 -18.58 3.05 -5.55
C THR A 11 -17.76 2.70 -6.80
N LYS A 12 -16.53 2.17 -6.65
CA LYS A 12 -15.75 1.70 -7.80
C LYS A 12 -16.17 0.30 -8.26
N SER A 13 -17.07 -0.36 -7.52
CA SER A 13 -17.81 -1.54 -7.97
C SER A 13 -19.31 -1.37 -7.69
N ASP A 14 -19.86 -2.01 -6.71
CA ASP A 14 -21.29 -1.99 -6.39
C ASP A 14 -21.62 -1.64 -4.93
N GLY A 15 -20.69 -1.01 -4.24
CA GLY A 15 -20.93 -0.32 -2.98
C GLY A 15 -21.60 1.05 -3.18
N THR A 16 -22.01 1.68 -2.08
CA THR A 16 -22.65 3.00 -2.11
C THR A 16 -21.82 4.12 -1.48
N LEU A 17 -20.70 3.78 -0.83
CA LEU A 17 -19.76 4.74 -0.27
C LEU A 17 -18.54 4.86 -1.17
N THR A 18 -17.94 6.06 -1.22
CA THR A 18 -16.67 6.24 -1.91
C THR A 18 -15.54 5.51 -1.15
N PRO A 19 -14.40 5.22 -1.80
CA PRO A 19 -13.25 4.64 -1.11
C PRO A 19 -12.83 5.43 0.14
N ALA A 20 -12.79 6.76 0.04
CA ALA A 20 -12.45 7.63 1.17
C ALA A 20 -13.48 7.54 2.31
N GLN A 21 -14.78 7.53 1.99
CA GLN A 21 -15.85 7.38 2.99
C GLN A 21 -15.82 6.02 3.71
N LEU A 22 -15.40 4.94 3.02
CA LEU A 22 -15.22 3.64 3.66
C LEU A 22 -14.10 3.67 4.70
N VAL A 23 -12.98 4.30 4.38
CA VAL A 23 -11.86 4.45 5.31
C VAL A 23 -12.25 5.30 6.52
N GLU A 24 -12.96 6.42 6.30
CA GLU A 24 -13.48 7.28 7.37
C GLU A 24 -14.43 6.51 8.30
N MET A 25 -15.39 5.78 7.73
CA MET A 25 -16.32 4.93 8.49
C MET A 25 -15.58 3.86 9.30
N ALA A 26 -14.58 3.19 8.71
CA ALA A 26 -13.79 2.18 9.41
C ALA A 26 -13.05 2.77 10.62
N ARG A 27 -12.51 3.99 10.47
CA ARG A 27 -11.88 4.73 11.57
C ARG A 27 -12.88 5.09 12.66
N GLU A 28 -14.06 5.62 12.30
CA GLU A 28 -15.13 5.95 13.26
C GLU A 28 -15.61 4.72 14.04
N LEU A 29 -15.63 3.55 13.39
CA LEU A 29 -15.98 2.28 14.02
C LEU A 29 -14.84 1.67 14.85
N GLY A 30 -13.65 2.28 14.86
CA GLY A 30 -12.48 1.78 15.58
C GLY A 30 -11.90 0.48 15.01
N LEU A 31 -12.07 0.23 13.70
CA LEU A 31 -11.45 -0.93 13.05
C LEU A 31 -9.95 -0.73 12.93
N ALA A 32 -9.16 -1.74 13.31
CA ALA A 32 -7.71 -1.71 13.17
C ALA A 32 -7.25 -1.78 11.70
N ALA A 33 -8.06 -2.45 10.84
CA ALA A 33 -7.79 -2.52 9.41
C ALA A 33 -9.08 -2.69 8.60
N LEU A 34 -9.03 -2.18 7.37
CA LEU A 34 -10.06 -2.31 6.34
C LEU A 34 -9.41 -2.78 5.04
N ALA A 35 -9.94 -3.81 4.37
CA ALA A 35 -9.58 -4.10 2.99
C ALA A 35 -10.63 -3.53 2.02
N LEU A 36 -10.16 -2.80 1.00
CA LEU A 36 -10.97 -2.43 -0.14
C LEU A 36 -10.81 -3.49 -1.24
N THR A 37 -11.90 -4.21 -1.55
CA THR A 37 -11.89 -5.39 -2.42
C THR A 37 -12.93 -5.30 -3.53
N ASP A 38 -13.01 -4.16 -4.20
CA ASP A 38 -13.97 -3.92 -5.28
C ASP A 38 -13.96 -5.01 -6.35
N HIS A 39 -15.14 -5.35 -6.88
CA HIS A 39 -15.30 -6.38 -7.91
C HIS A 39 -14.53 -6.03 -9.20
N ASP A 40 -13.57 -6.87 -9.57
CA ASP A 40 -12.78 -6.79 -10.81
C ASP A 40 -12.13 -5.39 -11.04
N SER A 41 -11.91 -4.62 -9.96
CA SER A 41 -11.34 -3.27 -10.01
C SER A 41 -10.42 -2.96 -8.84
N VAL A 42 -9.39 -2.16 -9.12
CA VAL A 42 -8.49 -1.57 -8.11
C VAL A 42 -8.46 -0.04 -8.19
N ASP A 43 -9.40 0.55 -8.93
CA ASP A 43 -9.40 2.00 -9.21
C ASP A 43 -9.76 2.84 -7.97
N GLY A 44 -10.26 2.23 -6.91
CA GLY A 44 -10.56 2.87 -5.63
C GLY A 44 -9.37 2.93 -4.67
N ILE A 45 -8.34 2.11 -4.88
CA ILE A 45 -7.28 1.92 -3.88
C ILE A 45 -6.48 3.21 -3.65
N ALA A 46 -6.15 3.96 -4.71
CA ALA A 46 -5.40 5.21 -4.56
C ALA A 46 -6.13 6.25 -3.70
N GLU A 47 -7.45 6.41 -3.90
CA GLU A 47 -8.30 7.31 -3.11
C GLU A 47 -8.38 6.85 -1.64
N ALA A 48 -8.50 5.54 -1.42
CA ALA A 48 -8.55 4.97 -0.08
C ALA A 48 -7.19 5.08 0.64
N GLU A 49 -6.06 4.86 -0.06
CA GLU A 49 -4.71 5.07 0.49
C GLU A 49 -4.50 6.52 0.93
N GLU A 50 -4.90 7.49 0.10
CA GLU A 50 -4.80 8.91 0.45
C GLU A 50 -5.63 9.27 1.68
N ALA A 51 -6.83 8.71 1.81
CA ALA A 51 -7.67 8.92 2.99
C ALA A 51 -7.05 8.28 4.24
N ALA A 52 -6.55 7.05 4.15
CA ALA A 52 -5.92 6.35 5.26
C ALA A 52 -4.64 7.07 5.75
N GLU A 53 -3.83 7.57 4.82
CA GLU A 53 -2.62 8.33 5.14
C GLU A 53 -2.93 9.64 5.88
N ARG A 54 -3.95 10.38 5.48
CA ARG A 54 -4.38 11.60 6.22
C ARG A 54 -4.66 11.29 7.68
N PHE A 55 -5.39 10.22 7.96
CA PHE A 55 -5.72 9.82 9.32
C PHE A 55 -4.53 9.28 10.11
N PHE A 56 -3.59 8.65 9.42
CA PHE A 56 -2.34 8.22 10.03
C PHE A 56 -1.48 9.40 10.52
N MET A 57 -1.45 10.48 9.73
CA MET A 57 -0.72 11.70 10.05
C MET A 57 -1.37 12.53 11.16
N GLU A 58 -2.72 12.51 11.26
CA GLU A 58 -3.49 13.23 12.26
C GLU A 58 -3.50 12.55 13.64
N SER A 59 -3.05 11.30 13.72
CA SER A 59 -2.94 10.59 14.99
C SER A 59 -1.80 11.18 15.80
N PRO A 60 -2.03 11.65 17.05
CA PRO A 60 -0.95 12.20 17.87
C PRO A 60 0.13 11.12 18.08
N ALA A 61 1.38 11.52 17.89
CA ALA A 61 2.53 10.73 18.34
C ALA A 61 2.30 10.41 19.84
N GLU A 62 2.44 9.15 20.21
CA GLU A 62 2.14 8.66 21.56
C GLU A 62 2.75 9.53 22.65
N ASP A 63 1.99 9.70 23.75
CA ASP A 63 2.46 10.25 25.02
C ASP A 63 3.74 9.50 25.45
N PRO A 64 4.89 10.17 25.62
CA PRO A 64 6.16 9.53 25.97
C PRO A 64 6.18 8.90 27.37
N ALA A 65 5.04 8.89 28.08
CA ALA A 65 4.90 8.34 29.43
C ALA A 65 4.39 6.89 29.49
N GLY A 66 4.53 6.11 28.42
CA GLY A 66 4.31 4.65 28.30
C GLY A 66 3.80 3.89 29.53
N CYS A 67 2.51 3.95 29.84
CA CYS A 67 1.87 3.16 30.89
C CYS A 67 0.55 2.53 30.43
N SER A 68 0.55 1.82 29.29
CA SER A 68 -0.57 0.93 28.94
C SER A 68 -0.08 -0.28 28.16
N PRO A 69 -0.34 -1.51 28.64
CA PRO A 69 0.05 -2.74 27.95
C PRO A 69 -0.95 -3.17 26.87
N GLU A 70 -1.74 -2.27 26.31
CA GLU A 70 -2.61 -2.56 25.18
C GLU A 70 -1.96 -2.07 23.90
N PRO A 71 -2.03 -2.83 22.76
CA PRO A 71 -1.55 -2.36 21.48
C PRO A 71 -2.31 -1.08 21.13
N ALA A 72 -1.56 -0.01 20.98
CA ALA A 72 -2.05 1.35 20.91
C ALA A 72 -3.18 1.51 19.88
N SER A 73 -4.33 1.95 20.35
CA SER A 73 -5.43 2.53 19.57
C SER A 73 -5.05 3.89 18.93
N GLY A 74 -3.75 4.22 18.90
CA GLY A 74 -3.20 5.47 18.38
C GLY A 74 -2.87 5.48 16.88
N TYR A 75 -2.69 4.34 16.25
CA TYR A 75 -2.49 4.26 14.81
C TYR A 75 -3.84 4.12 14.12
N GLY A 76 -4.18 5.04 13.20
CA GLY A 76 -5.42 5.01 12.44
C GLY A 76 -5.70 3.66 11.75
N THR A 77 -6.89 3.47 11.22
CA THR A 77 -7.27 2.26 10.48
C THR A 77 -6.29 1.98 9.33
N GLU A 78 -5.70 0.79 9.31
CA GLU A 78 -4.82 0.38 8.21
C GLU A 78 -5.66 0.04 6.98
N LEU A 79 -5.30 0.59 5.82
CA LEU A 79 -5.86 0.16 4.55
C LEU A 79 -5.07 -1.04 4.00
N VAL A 80 -5.79 -2.13 3.71
CA VAL A 80 -5.29 -3.30 2.99
C VAL A 80 -5.78 -3.20 1.55
N PRO A 81 -4.89 -2.98 0.55
CA PRO A 81 -5.30 -3.03 -0.84
C PRO A 81 -5.74 -4.44 -1.22
N GLY A 82 -6.85 -4.53 -1.96
CA GLY A 82 -7.41 -5.80 -2.38
C GLY A 82 -8.21 -5.70 -3.67
N VAL A 83 -8.71 -6.82 -4.12
CA VAL A 83 -9.65 -6.95 -5.24
C VAL A 83 -10.47 -8.21 -5.05
N GLU A 84 -11.76 -8.20 -5.36
CA GLU A 84 -12.55 -9.42 -5.48
C GLU A 84 -12.74 -9.78 -6.95
N VAL A 85 -12.09 -10.87 -7.39
CA VAL A 85 -12.18 -11.36 -8.77
C VAL A 85 -13.40 -12.25 -8.91
N SER A 86 -14.30 -11.86 -9.84
CA SER A 86 -15.49 -12.65 -10.19
C SER A 86 -15.09 -13.80 -11.12
N THR A 87 -15.20 -15.03 -10.66
CA THR A 87 -14.74 -16.23 -11.37
C THR A 87 -15.86 -17.23 -11.62
N GLU A 88 -15.55 -18.31 -12.34
CA GLU A 88 -16.44 -19.43 -12.57
C GLU A 88 -15.77 -20.77 -12.23
N TYR A 89 -16.51 -21.63 -11.56
CA TYR A 89 -16.14 -23.02 -11.33
C TYR A 89 -17.30 -23.94 -11.72
N LYS A 90 -17.10 -24.82 -12.71
CA LYS A 90 -18.12 -25.75 -13.23
C LYS A 90 -19.47 -25.07 -13.56
N GLY A 91 -19.42 -23.92 -14.24
CA GLY A 91 -20.60 -23.17 -14.68
C GLY A 91 -21.26 -22.31 -13.58
N ARG A 92 -20.68 -22.24 -12.39
CA ARG A 92 -21.22 -21.44 -11.27
C ARG A 92 -20.28 -20.34 -10.84
N SER A 93 -20.86 -19.24 -10.31
CA SER A 93 -20.11 -18.10 -9.86
C SER A 93 -19.39 -18.40 -8.54
N VAL A 94 -18.08 -18.21 -8.53
CA VAL A 94 -17.21 -18.27 -7.34
C VAL A 94 -16.40 -16.98 -7.31
N HIS A 95 -16.08 -16.47 -6.13
CA HIS A 95 -15.28 -15.25 -6.00
C HIS A 95 -13.98 -15.52 -5.25
N ILE A 96 -12.92 -14.92 -5.72
CA ILE A 96 -11.58 -15.00 -5.10
C ILE A 96 -11.14 -13.59 -4.73
N VAL A 97 -10.96 -13.34 -3.45
CA VAL A 97 -10.36 -12.10 -2.96
C VAL A 97 -8.84 -12.22 -3.06
N GLY A 98 -8.19 -11.23 -3.64
CA GLY A 98 -6.75 -11.08 -3.62
C GLY A 98 -6.36 -9.91 -2.70
N LEU A 99 -5.71 -10.20 -1.58
CA LEU A 99 -5.17 -9.16 -0.69
C LEU A 99 -3.75 -8.81 -1.11
N PHE A 100 -3.34 -7.56 -0.94
CA PHE A 100 -1.99 -7.05 -1.25
C PHE A 100 -1.53 -7.19 -2.71
N PRO A 101 -2.42 -7.09 -3.75
CA PRO A 101 -1.98 -7.19 -5.14
C PRO A 101 -1.00 -6.07 -5.50
N ASP A 102 -0.15 -6.30 -6.50
CA ASP A 102 0.60 -5.24 -7.18
C ASP A 102 -0.35 -4.38 -8.04
N TRP A 103 -1.23 -3.65 -7.36
CA TRP A 103 -2.34 -2.89 -7.98
C TRP A 103 -1.85 -1.71 -8.83
N ARG A 104 -0.61 -1.24 -8.63
CA ARG A 104 0.01 -0.20 -9.46
C ARG A 104 0.50 -0.72 -10.81
N ASN A 105 0.62 -2.04 -10.95
CA ASN A 105 1.11 -2.68 -12.16
C ASN A 105 0.16 -2.46 -13.35
N PRO A 106 0.60 -1.83 -14.45
CA PRO A 106 -0.27 -1.54 -15.59
C PRO A 106 -0.87 -2.81 -16.20
N ARG A 107 -0.14 -3.95 -16.21
CA ARG A 107 -0.62 -5.22 -16.76
C ARG A 107 -1.71 -5.84 -15.87
N PHE A 108 -1.60 -5.68 -14.57
CA PHE A 108 -2.65 -6.11 -13.64
C PHE A 108 -3.94 -5.34 -13.89
N ARG A 109 -3.87 -4.01 -13.92
CA ARG A 109 -5.01 -3.12 -14.18
C ARG A 109 -5.66 -3.38 -15.54
N GLU A 110 -4.84 -3.56 -16.58
CA GLU A 110 -5.33 -3.90 -17.93
C GLU A 110 -6.07 -5.25 -17.95
N SER A 111 -5.55 -6.27 -17.23
CA SER A 111 -6.23 -7.57 -17.14
C SER A 111 -7.58 -7.47 -16.43
N LEU A 112 -7.68 -6.68 -15.34
CA LEU A 112 -8.95 -6.44 -14.65
C LEU A 112 -9.95 -5.67 -15.54
N ARG A 113 -9.49 -4.69 -16.33
CA ARG A 113 -10.34 -3.99 -17.29
C ARG A 113 -10.98 -4.93 -18.30
N ARG A 114 -10.24 -5.90 -18.84
CA ARG A 114 -10.78 -6.92 -19.74
C ARG A 114 -11.90 -7.74 -19.09
N PHE A 115 -11.79 -8.02 -17.78
CA PHE A 115 -12.88 -8.68 -17.04
C PHE A 115 -14.10 -7.75 -16.92
N SER A 116 -13.89 -6.46 -16.73
CA SER A 116 -14.94 -5.45 -16.69
C SER A 116 -15.62 -5.26 -18.05
N ASP A 117 -14.87 -5.19 -19.16
CA ASP A 117 -15.39 -5.06 -20.52
C ASP A 117 -16.31 -6.23 -20.90
N ALA A 118 -15.90 -7.47 -20.57
CA ALA A 118 -16.73 -8.66 -20.76
C ALA A 118 -18.04 -8.59 -19.92
N ARG A 119 -18.03 -7.89 -18.78
CA ARG A 119 -19.21 -7.62 -17.97
C ARG A 119 -20.14 -6.63 -18.68
N GLU A 120 -19.60 -5.57 -19.27
CA GLU A 120 -20.39 -4.58 -20.00
C GLU A 120 -21.11 -5.22 -21.21
N GLU A 121 -20.41 -5.99 -22.02
CA GLU A 121 -21.01 -6.72 -23.14
C GLU A 121 -22.17 -7.60 -22.68
N ARG A 122 -21.96 -8.36 -21.62
CA ARG A 122 -23.02 -9.19 -20.99
C ARG A 122 -24.19 -8.33 -20.52
N ASN A 123 -23.93 -7.19 -19.88
CA ASN A 123 -24.98 -6.29 -19.39
C ASN A 123 -25.84 -5.73 -20.51
N ARG A 124 -25.25 -5.35 -21.66
CA ARG A 124 -25.98 -4.91 -22.84
C ARG A 124 -26.92 -5.99 -23.37
N LYS A 125 -26.44 -7.24 -23.46
CA LYS A 125 -27.27 -8.40 -23.83
C LYS A 125 -28.41 -8.64 -22.84
N MET A 126 -28.15 -8.49 -21.53
CA MET A 126 -29.21 -8.59 -20.51
C MET A 126 -30.29 -7.51 -20.68
N CYS A 127 -29.90 -6.27 -20.98
CA CYS A 127 -30.88 -5.20 -21.28
C CYS A 127 -31.77 -5.59 -22.47
N GLU A 128 -31.21 -6.16 -23.53
CA GLU A 128 -31.97 -6.63 -24.69
C GLU A 128 -33.02 -7.69 -24.31
N LEU A 129 -32.61 -8.70 -23.53
CA LEU A 129 -33.51 -9.76 -23.06
C LEU A 129 -34.61 -9.20 -22.14
N LEU A 130 -34.28 -8.28 -21.25
CA LEU A 130 -35.24 -7.63 -20.34
C LEU A 130 -36.25 -6.80 -21.11
N ARG A 131 -35.86 -6.05 -22.16
CA ARG A 131 -36.78 -5.34 -23.03
C ARG A 131 -37.72 -6.31 -23.75
N GLY A 132 -37.22 -7.48 -24.18
CA GLY A 132 -38.06 -8.55 -24.73
C GLY A 132 -39.09 -9.13 -23.74
N LYS A 133 -38.94 -8.87 -22.44
CA LYS A 133 -39.90 -9.23 -21.37
C LYS A 133 -40.72 -8.03 -20.87
N GLY A 134 -40.69 -6.89 -21.55
CA GLY A 134 -41.47 -5.71 -21.20
C GLY A 134 -40.83 -4.80 -20.14
N VAL A 135 -39.57 -5.00 -19.80
CA VAL A 135 -38.82 -4.14 -18.90
C VAL A 135 -38.07 -3.11 -19.75
N ASP A 136 -38.51 -1.87 -19.73
CA ASP A 136 -37.85 -0.78 -20.47
C ASP A 136 -36.55 -0.36 -19.75
N ILE A 137 -35.42 -0.93 -20.20
CA ILE A 137 -34.10 -0.76 -19.61
C ILE A 137 -33.02 -0.74 -20.69
N TYR A 138 -32.14 0.26 -20.63
CA TYR A 138 -30.95 0.40 -21.46
C TYR A 138 -29.70 0.47 -20.57
N TYR A 139 -28.56 0.04 -21.10
CA TYR A 139 -27.31 0.05 -20.34
C TYR A 139 -26.91 1.48 -19.93
N GLU A 140 -27.15 2.44 -20.83
CA GLU A 140 -26.90 3.86 -20.60
C GLU A 140 -27.77 4.45 -19.47
N ASP A 141 -28.97 3.91 -19.27
CA ASP A 141 -29.86 4.31 -18.17
C ASP A 141 -29.32 3.82 -16.83
N LEU A 142 -28.78 2.60 -16.82
CA LEU A 142 -28.10 2.06 -15.64
C LEU A 142 -26.86 2.89 -15.29
N CYS A 143 -26.03 3.24 -16.29
CA CYS A 143 -24.85 4.08 -16.05
C CYS A 143 -25.23 5.49 -15.53
N ARG A 144 -26.37 6.05 -15.99
CA ARG A 144 -26.88 7.34 -15.49
C ARG A 144 -27.47 7.23 -14.08
N ALA A 145 -28.15 6.12 -13.79
CA ALA A 145 -28.73 5.88 -12.46
C ALA A 145 -27.66 5.57 -11.39
N PHE A 146 -26.52 5.02 -11.81
CA PHE A 146 -25.40 4.61 -10.96
C PHE A 146 -24.07 5.13 -11.52
N PRO A 147 -23.86 6.46 -11.49
CA PRO A 147 -22.67 7.07 -12.11
C PRO A 147 -21.39 6.65 -11.39
N GLY A 148 -20.38 6.26 -12.19
CA GLY A 148 -19.07 5.83 -11.67
C GLY A 148 -18.99 4.39 -11.16
N ASN A 149 -20.12 3.66 -11.12
CA ASN A 149 -20.16 2.27 -10.68
C ASN A 149 -19.92 1.27 -11.84
N ILE A 150 -19.26 0.17 -11.53
CA ILE A 150 -19.27 -1.00 -12.40
C ILE A 150 -20.66 -1.64 -12.30
N ILE A 151 -21.43 -1.67 -13.37
CA ILE A 151 -22.81 -2.19 -13.37
C ILE A 151 -22.82 -3.70 -13.15
N THR A 152 -23.41 -4.12 -12.02
CA THR A 152 -23.63 -5.51 -11.64
C THR A 152 -25.11 -5.88 -11.72
N ARG A 153 -25.47 -7.16 -11.54
CA ARG A 153 -26.88 -7.61 -11.49
C ARG A 153 -27.67 -6.92 -10.36
N THR A 154 -27.00 -6.54 -9.28
CA THR A 154 -27.60 -5.77 -8.19
C THR A 154 -28.15 -4.43 -8.67
N HIS A 155 -27.43 -3.74 -9.57
CA HIS A 155 -27.88 -2.48 -10.15
C HIS A 155 -29.10 -2.67 -11.05
N PHE A 156 -29.17 -3.75 -11.82
CA PHE A 156 -30.38 -4.11 -12.57
C PHE A 156 -31.58 -4.30 -11.63
N ALA A 157 -31.42 -5.08 -10.58
CA ALA A 157 -32.50 -5.33 -9.62
C ALA A 157 -32.97 -4.03 -8.95
N ARG A 158 -32.05 -3.14 -8.58
CA ARG A 158 -32.38 -1.83 -8.00
C ARG A 158 -33.09 -0.91 -9.00
N TYR A 159 -32.61 -0.85 -10.23
CA TYR A 159 -33.25 -0.06 -11.29
C TYR A 159 -34.67 -0.56 -11.56
N MET A 160 -34.87 -1.88 -11.64
CA MET A 160 -36.18 -2.48 -11.82
C MET A 160 -37.13 -2.18 -10.66
N LEU A 161 -36.60 -2.19 -9.40
CA LEU A 161 -37.36 -1.77 -8.21
C LEU A 161 -37.73 -0.28 -8.29
N GLN A 162 -36.79 0.60 -8.60
CA GLN A 162 -37.03 2.04 -8.72
C GLN A 162 -38.08 2.39 -9.81
N LYS A 163 -38.10 1.61 -10.88
CA LYS A 163 -39.04 1.78 -11.98
C LYS A 163 -40.37 1.01 -11.77
N GLY A 164 -40.53 0.29 -10.67
CA GLY A 164 -41.75 -0.43 -10.32
C GLY A 164 -41.98 -1.73 -11.11
N TYR A 165 -40.96 -2.27 -11.78
CA TYR A 165 -41.05 -3.57 -12.46
C TYR A 165 -41.05 -4.75 -11.49
N VAL A 166 -40.52 -4.57 -10.30
CA VAL A 166 -40.51 -5.54 -9.20
C VAL A 166 -40.83 -4.81 -7.89
N SER A 167 -41.36 -5.52 -6.90
CA SER A 167 -41.68 -4.97 -5.58
C SER A 167 -40.52 -5.08 -4.59
N ARG A 168 -39.56 -5.96 -4.86
CA ARG A 168 -38.34 -6.18 -4.07
C ARG A 168 -37.18 -6.61 -4.98
N THR A 169 -35.96 -6.27 -4.61
CA THR A 169 -34.76 -6.60 -5.41
C THR A 169 -34.60 -8.12 -5.64
N TRP A 170 -34.89 -8.95 -4.63
CA TRP A 170 -34.77 -10.39 -4.78
C TRP A 170 -35.75 -10.98 -5.84
N GLU A 171 -36.89 -10.34 -6.07
CA GLU A 171 -37.86 -10.74 -7.10
C GLU A 171 -37.26 -10.61 -8.51
N ALA A 172 -36.44 -9.58 -8.76
CA ALA A 172 -35.72 -9.45 -10.03
C ALA A 172 -34.82 -10.65 -10.31
N PHE A 173 -34.12 -11.13 -9.28
CA PHE A 173 -33.28 -12.33 -9.41
C PHE A 173 -34.10 -13.60 -9.61
N GLN A 174 -35.18 -13.76 -8.89
CA GLN A 174 -36.03 -14.98 -9.01
C GLN A 174 -36.73 -15.05 -10.36
N THR A 175 -37.12 -13.91 -10.92
CA THR A 175 -38.01 -13.88 -12.10
C THR A 175 -37.24 -13.66 -13.41
N TYR A 176 -36.17 -12.81 -13.40
CA TYR A 176 -35.57 -12.32 -14.63
C TYR A 176 -34.07 -12.62 -14.78
N ILE A 177 -33.25 -12.22 -13.79
CA ILE A 177 -31.81 -12.07 -13.94
C ILE A 177 -30.95 -12.99 -13.08
N GLY A 178 -31.56 -13.85 -12.27
CA GLY A 178 -30.84 -14.88 -11.52
C GLY A 178 -30.30 -15.98 -12.45
N ASP A 179 -29.43 -16.82 -11.92
CA ASP A 179 -28.87 -17.95 -12.66
C ASP A 179 -30.05 -18.86 -13.16
N ASP A 180 -29.94 -19.31 -14.41
CA ASP A 180 -30.98 -20.09 -15.11
C ASP A 180 -32.34 -19.37 -15.32
N ARG A 181 -32.37 -18.02 -15.23
CA ARG A 181 -33.59 -17.22 -15.51
C ARG A 181 -33.61 -16.66 -16.94
N PRO A 182 -34.79 -16.29 -17.47
CA PRO A 182 -34.94 -15.95 -18.90
C PRO A 182 -34.09 -14.81 -19.43
N CYS A 183 -33.68 -13.87 -18.57
CA CYS A 183 -32.82 -12.73 -18.95
C CYS A 183 -31.40 -12.89 -18.41
N PHE A 184 -31.04 -14.06 -17.92
CA PHE A 184 -29.67 -14.36 -17.54
C PHE A 184 -28.80 -14.52 -18.79
N VAL A 185 -27.66 -13.83 -18.81
CA VAL A 185 -26.64 -14.00 -19.83
C VAL A 185 -25.36 -14.45 -19.12
N PRO A 186 -24.82 -15.64 -19.43
CA PRO A 186 -23.55 -16.06 -18.90
C PRO A 186 -22.45 -15.10 -19.38
N ARG A 187 -21.54 -14.78 -18.49
CA ARG A 187 -20.33 -14.00 -18.80
C ARG A 187 -19.17 -14.97 -18.98
N ILE A 188 -18.32 -14.75 -19.97
CA ILE A 188 -17.03 -15.42 -20.01
C ILE A 188 -16.24 -14.89 -18.80
N LYS A 189 -16.07 -15.73 -17.81
CA LYS A 189 -15.30 -15.46 -16.60
C LYS A 189 -14.01 -16.24 -16.67
N ILE A 190 -12.99 -15.72 -16.00
CA ILE A 190 -11.80 -16.50 -15.69
C ILE A 190 -12.19 -17.69 -14.82
N SER A 191 -11.57 -18.87 -15.03
CA SER A 191 -11.78 -19.98 -14.11
C SER A 191 -11.26 -19.64 -12.71
N SER A 192 -11.87 -20.22 -11.66
CA SER A 192 -11.44 -19.92 -10.28
C SER A 192 -9.98 -20.31 -10.03
N THR A 193 -9.50 -21.41 -10.64
CA THR A 193 -8.10 -21.83 -10.55
C THR A 193 -7.16 -20.90 -11.29
N ASP A 194 -7.56 -20.36 -12.47
CA ASP A 194 -6.73 -19.40 -13.19
C ASP A 194 -6.74 -18.02 -12.51
N ALA A 195 -7.82 -17.66 -11.83
CA ALA A 195 -7.87 -16.44 -11.01
C ALA A 195 -6.90 -16.51 -9.82
N VAL A 196 -6.79 -17.67 -9.15
CA VAL A 196 -5.79 -17.89 -8.11
C VAL A 196 -4.38 -17.71 -8.68
N ARG A 197 -4.06 -18.35 -9.82
CA ARG A 197 -2.75 -18.21 -10.48
C ARG A 197 -2.49 -16.78 -10.95
N PHE A 198 -3.51 -16.09 -11.45
CA PHE A 198 -3.45 -14.69 -11.85
C PHE A 198 -3.10 -13.79 -10.67
N LEU A 199 -3.79 -13.94 -9.54
CA LEU A 199 -3.53 -13.18 -8.33
C LEU A 199 -2.11 -13.41 -7.79
N LEU A 200 -1.65 -14.66 -7.74
CA LEU A 200 -0.29 -15.00 -7.33
C LEU A 200 0.79 -14.38 -8.24
N ARG A 201 0.55 -14.34 -9.57
CA ARG A 201 1.46 -13.70 -10.53
C ARG A 201 1.65 -12.21 -10.25
N PHE A 202 0.64 -11.56 -9.69
CA PHE A 202 0.68 -10.16 -9.30
C PHE A 202 0.81 -9.98 -7.78
N HIS A 203 1.51 -10.92 -7.13
CA HIS A 203 1.89 -10.87 -5.72
C HIS A 203 0.73 -10.71 -4.73
N ALA A 204 -0.49 -11.08 -5.09
CA ALA A 204 -1.62 -11.08 -4.18
C ALA A 204 -1.64 -12.34 -3.30
N PHE A 205 -2.27 -12.23 -2.13
CA PHE A 205 -2.63 -13.35 -1.27
C PHE A 205 -4.07 -13.79 -1.61
N PRO A 206 -4.28 -14.92 -2.32
CA PRO A 206 -5.61 -15.34 -2.76
C PRO A 206 -6.40 -16.03 -1.65
N VAL A 207 -7.64 -15.59 -1.47
CA VAL A 207 -8.60 -16.05 -0.46
C VAL A 207 -9.90 -16.46 -1.12
N LEU A 208 -10.45 -17.63 -0.81
CA LEU A 208 -11.80 -18.02 -1.22
C LEU A 208 -12.83 -17.19 -0.42
N ALA A 209 -13.61 -16.36 -1.13
CA ALA A 209 -14.62 -15.50 -0.54
C ALA A 209 -15.91 -16.27 -0.22
N HIS A 210 -16.60 -15.89 0.86
CA HIS A 210 -17.95 -16.34 1.29
C HIS A 210 -18.32 -17.81 0.93
N PRO A 211 -17.53 -18.80 1.37
CA PRO A 211 -17.61 -20.20 0.92
C PRO A 211 -18.96 -20.87 1.17
N ILE A 212 -19.74 -20.43 2.16
CA ILE A 212 -21.07 -20.97 2.45
C ILE A 212 -22.06 -20.75 1.30
N GLN A 213 -21.88 -19.70 0.49
CA GLN A 213 -22.73 -19.50 -0.69
C GLN A 213 -22.54 -20.63 -1.72
N TYR A 214 -21.38 -21.26 -1.76
CA TYR A 214 -21.08 -22.39 -2.65
C TYR A 214 -21.48 -23.71 -2.02
N TYR A 215 -21.27 -23.87 -0.71
CA TYR A 215 -21.64 -25.07 0.03
C TYR A 215 -23.14 -25.36 0.00
N SER A 216 -24.00 -24.33 0.14
CA SER A 216 -25.46 -24.49 0.01
C SER A 216 -25.93 -24.76 -1.43
N ALA A 217 -25.11 -24.38 -2.44
CA ALA A 217 -25.41 -24.56 -3.86
C ALA A 217 -24.69 -25.73 -4.52
N PHE A 218 -23.59 -26.21 -3.91
CA PHE A 218 -22.75 -27.30 -4.39
C PHE A 218 -22.59 -28.35 -3.30
N TYR A 219 -22.75 -29.57 -3.69
CA TYR A 219 -22.55 -30.73 -2.82
C TYR A 219 -21.07 -31.02 -2.56
N ASP A 220 -20.13 -30.25 -3.19
CA ASP A 220 -18.71 -30.59 -3.16
C ASP A 220 -17.79 -29.37 -2.99
N LEU A 221 -17.90 -28.72 -1.81
CA LEU A 221 -16.92 -27.69 -1.43
C LEU A 221 -15.49 -28.26 -1.35
N GLU A 222 -15.35 -29.56 -1.03
CA GLU A 222 -14.07 -30.24 -0.92
C GLU A 222 -13.35 -30.31 -2.28
N GLU A 223 -14.09 -30.62 -3.37
CA GLU A 223 -13.52 -30.64 -4.71
C GLU A 223 -13.05 -29.24 -5.14
N LEU A 224 -13.87 -28.21 -4.89
CA LEU A 224 -13.46 -26.82 -5.15
C LEU A 224 -12.21 -26.44 -4.37
N LEU A 225 -12.14 -26.77 -3.08
CA LEU A 225 -10.98 -26.47 -2.23
C LEU A 225 -9.73 -27.21 -2.68
N ALA A 226 -9.85 -28.50 -3.08
CA ALA A 226 -8.72 -29.27 -3.59
C ALA A 226 -8.14 -28.64 -4.87
N ASP A 227 -9.00 -28.27 -5.83
CA ASP A 227 -8.59 -27.64 -7.09
C ASP A 227 -7.96 -26.26 -6.86
N LEU A 228 -8.58 -25.43 -6.00
CA LEU A 228 -8.05 -24.11 -5.67
C LEU A 228 -6.74 -24.19 -4.89
N LYS A 229 -6.61 -25.14 -3.96
CA LYS A 229 -5.35 -25.38 -3.23
C LYS A 229 -4.23 -25.82 -4.18
N ALA A 230 -4.53 -26.71 -5.13
CA ALA A 230 -3.58 -27.12 -6.16
C ALA A 230 -3.18 -25.96 -7.07
N ALA A 231 -4.05 -24.96 -7.27
CA ALA A 231 -3.75 -23.72 -7.98
C ALA A 231 -2.93 -22.71 -7.14
N GLY A 232 -2.82 -22.91 -5.82
CA GLY A 232 -2.06 -22.07 -4.90
C GLY A 232 -2.90 -21.17 -3.99
N LEU A 233 -4.19 -21.50 -3.74
CA LEU A 233 -5.02 -20.78 -2.77
C LEU A 233 -4.35 -20.79 -1.39
N GLN A 234 -4.35 -19.62 -0.71
CA GLN A 234 -3.65 -19.42 0.56
C GLN A 234 -4.58 -19.17 1.76
N GLY A 235 -5.76 -18.63 1.51
CA GLY A 235 -6.72 -18.31 2.57
C GLY A 235 -8.16 -18.67 2.22
N ILE A 236 -9.03 -18.61 3.23
CA ILE A 236 -10.48 -18.84 3.11
C ILE A 236 -11.23 -17.97 4.13
N GLU A 237 -12.35 -17.39 3.76
CA GLU A 237 -13.19 -16.60 4.67
C GLU A 237 -13.91 -17.50 5.66
N CYS A 238 -13.33 -17.63 6.86
CA CYS A 238 -13.98 -18.28 8.00
C CYS A 238 -14.98 -17.32 8.66
N TYR A 239 -14.64 -16.05 8.76
CA TYR A 239 -15.51 -14.99 9.28
C TYR A 239 -16.23 -14.32 8.11
N TYR A 240 -17.54 -14.37 8.13
CA TYR A 240 -18.35 -13.71 7.10
C TYR A 240 -19.67 -13.18 7.68
N GLY A 241 -20.15 -12.06 7.14
CA GLY A 241 -21.28 -11.31 7.72
C GLY A 241 -22.54 -12.11 8.01
N SER A 242 -22.82 -13.20 7.27
CA SER A 242 -23.98 -14.08 7.46
C SER A 242 -23.66 -15.46 8.03
N HIS A 243 -22.40 -15.78 8.35
CA HIS A 243 -22.05 -17.07 8.92
C HIS A 243 -22.65 -17.25 10.31
N THR A 244 -23.26 -18.42 10.52
CA THR A 244 -23.58 -18.91 11.85
C THR A 244 -22.32 -19.45 12.54
N MET A 245 -22.42 -19.73 13.85
CA MET A 245 -21.30 -20.40 14.57
C MET A 245 -20.96 -21.77 13.96
N TYR A 246 -21.98 -22.49 13.48
CA TYR A 246 -21.77 -23.77 12.79
C TYR A 246 -20.99 -23.61 11.48
N ASP A 247 -21.34 -22.59 10.69
CA ASP A 247 -20.64 -22.28 9.44
C ASP A 247 -19.18 -21.92 9.72
N PHE A 248 -18.94 -21.04 10.70
CA PHE A 248 -17.59 -20.69 11.14
C PHE A 248 -16.76 -21.91 11.54
N GLN A 249 -17.33 -22.81 12.35
CA GLN A 249 -16.63 -24.03 12.77
C GLN A 249 -16.36 -24.97 11.58
N THR A 250 -17.31 -25.12 10.68
CA THR A 250 -17.20 -25.96 9.49
C THR A 250 -16.10 -25.45 8.57
N ILE A 251 -16.10 -24.14 8.24
CA ILE A 251 -15.09 -23.55 7.36
C ILE A 251 -13.72 -23.50 8.02
N SER A 252 -13.65 -23.25 9.33
CA SER A 252 -12.38 -23.30 10.07
C SER A 252 -11.76 -24.70 10.07
N ARG A 253 -12.58 -25.76 10.11
CA ARG A 253 -12.10 -27.13 9.93
C ARG A 253 -11.50 -27.33 8.54
N TYR A 254 -12.19 -26.90 7.47
CA TYR A 254 -11.65 -26.96 6.12
C TYR A 254 -10.37 -26.12 5.96
N ALA A 255 -10.32 -24.93 6.57
CA ALA A 255 -9.09 -24.13 6.58
C ALA A 255 -7.90 -24.94 7.13
N SER A 256 -8.10 -25.61 8.27
CA SER A 256 -7.08 -26.48 8.89
C SER A 256 -6.71 -27.69 8.01
N GLU A 257 -7.71 -28.39 7.47
CA GLU A 257 -7.51 -29.61 6.65
C GLU A 257 -6.73 -29.32 5.35
N TYR A 258 -6.99 -28.18 4.72
CA TYR A 258 -6.32 -27.76 3.48
C TYR A 258 -5.08 -26.86 3.71
N GLY A 259 -4.71 -26.60 4.96
CA GLY A 259 -3.59 -25.71 5.30
C GLY A 259 -3.80 -24.31 4.71
N LEU A 260 -5.01 -23.75 4.86
CA LEU A 260 -5.39 -22.40 4.47
C LEU A 260 -5.43 -21.51 5.70
N LEU A 261 -5.04 -20.24 5.56
CA LEU A 261 -5.19 -19.27 6.64
C LEU A 261 -6.63 -18.76 6.72
N PRO A 262 -7.19 -18.62 7.92
CA PRO A 262 -8.46 -17.92 8.12
C PRO A 262 -8.36 -16.48 7.63
N SER A 263 -9.41 -16.04 6.96
CA SER A 263 -9.67 -14.64 6.60
C SER A 263 -11.12 -14.32 6.89
N GLY A 264 -11.57 -13.12 6.55
CA GLY A 264 -12.97 -12.79 6.62
C GLY A 264 -13.26 -11.31 6.45
N GLY A 265 -14.52 -11.01 6.22
CA GLY A 265 -15.03 -9.67 6.06
C GLY A 265 -16.55 -9.63 6.10
N SER A 266 -17.08 -8.42 6.20
CA SER A 266 -18.53 -8.21 6.21
C SER A 266 -19.13 -8.36 4.82
N ASP A 267 -18.34 -8.16 3.78
CA ASP A 267 -18.82 -8.00 2.40
C ASP A 267 -19.80 -6.80 2.32
N PHE A 268 -19.37 -5.70 2.96
CA PHE A 268 -20.15 -4.47 3.10
C PHE A 268 -20.31 -3.75 1.77
N HIS A 269 -21.56 -3.39 1.43
CA HIS A 269 -21.91 -2.67 0.20
C HIS A 269 -22.73 -1.39 0.49
N GLY A 270 -22.72 -0.93 1.74
CA GLY A 270 -23.55 0.20 2.14
C GLY A 270 -25.04 -0.09 1.99
N ALA A 271 -25.80 0.85 1.43
CA ALA A 271 -27.24 0.71 1.25
C ALA A 271 -27.67 -0.44 0.30
N ASN A 272 -26.74 -1.04 -0.45
CA ASN A 272 -27.03 -2.15 -1.37
C ASN A 272 -27.24 -3.49 -0.65
N LYS A 273 -26.72 -3.65 0.58
CA LYS A 273 -27.02 -4.77 1.49
C LYS A 273 -27.59 -4.24 2.80
N PRO A 274 -28.90 -3.89 2.84
CA PRO A 274 -29.52 -3.33 4.03
C PRO A 274 -29.40 -4.25 5.25
N GLY A 275 -29.04 -3.67 6.41
CA GLY A 275 -28.85 -4.39 7.67
C GLY A 275 -27.47 -5.02 7.84
N LEU A 276 -26.66 -5.12 6.80
CA LEU A 276 -25.27 -5.53 6.88
C LEU A 276 -24.41 -4.31 7.31
N ARG A 277 -23.59 -4.48 8.34
CA ARG A 277 -22.75 -3.40 8.88
C ARG A 277 -21.27 -3.76 8.78
N MET A 278 -20.45 -2.78 8.44
CA MET A 278 -18.99 -2.92 8.39
C MET A 278 -18.45 -3.40 9.75
N GLY A 279 -17.49 -4.32 9.72
CA GLY A 279 -16.81 -4.87 10.89
C GLY A 279 -17.61 -5.87 11.73
N VAL A 280 -18.94 -5.91 11.61
CA VAL A 280 -19.80 -6.76 12.45
C VAL A 280 -20.82 -7.59 11.67
N GLY A 281 -20.90 -7.45 10.36
CA GLY A 281 -21.87 -8.17 9.53
C GLY A 281 -23.31 -7.88 9.95
N TYR A 282 -24.12 -8.93 10.14
CA TYR A 282 -25.46 -8.80 10.71
C TYR A 282 -25.48 -8.71 12.25
N GLY A 283 -24.33 -8.42 12.89
CA GLY A 283 -24.23 -8.13 14.32
C GLY A 283 -23.53 -9.20 15.15
N HIS A 284 -23.00 -10.24 14.50
CA HIS A 284 -22.37 -11.38 15.19
C HIS A 284 -20.91 -11.61 14.81
N MET A 285 -20.41 -10.93 13.82
CA MET A 285 -19.02 -11.06 13.34
C MET A 285 -18.08 -10.19 14.17
N SER A 286 -16.94 -10.74 14.53
CA SER A 286 -15.78 -9.99 15.05
C SER A 286 -14.53 -10.71 14.59
N ILE A 287 -13.70 -10.05 13.79
CA ILE A 287 -12.49 -10.63 13.23
C ILE A 287 -11.30 -10.09 14.02
N PRO A 288 -10.57 -10.95 14.74
CA PRO A 288 -9.40 -10.51 15.50
C PRO A 288 -8.29 -9.97 14.59
N ALA A 289 -7.63 -8.88 14.98
CA ALA A 289 -6.52 -8.30 14.21
C ALA A 289 -5.38 -9.30 13.93
N ARG A 290 -5.21 -10.33 14.78
CA ARG A 290 -4.25 -11.41 14.57
C ARG A 290 -4.43 -12.14 13.23
N VAL A 291 -5.67 -12.25 12.73
CA VAL A 291 -5.96 -12.84 11.41
C VAL A 291 -5.18 -12.12 10.31
N LEU A 292 -5.19 -10.78 10.30
CA LEU A 292 -4.41 -10.02 9.34
C LEU A 292 -2.90 -10.17 9.57
N THR A 293 -2.46 -10.22 10.82
CA THR A 293 -1.04 -10.43 11.14
C THR A 293 -0.54 -11.77 10.60
N ASP A 294 -1.32 -12.85 10.77
CA ASP A 294 -0.94 -14.18 10.26
C ASP A 294 -0.90 -14.21 8.72
N ILE A 295 -1.85 -13.53 8.05
CA ILE A 295 -1.84 -13.36 6.59
C ILE A 295 -0.59 -12.59 6.14
N LYS A 296 -0.24 -11.49 6.82
CA LYS A 296 0.98 -10.72 6.51
C LYS A 296 2.23 -11.55 6.70
N HIS A 297 2.33 -12.30 7.79
CA HIS A 297 3.47 -13.17 8.06
C HIS A 297 3.66 -14.20 6.94
N ALA A 298 2.58 -14.83 6.49
CA ALA A 298 2.64 -15.77 5.36
C ALA A 298 3.01 -15.08 4.04
N HIS A 299 2.41 -13.91 3.78
CA HIS A 299 2.57 -13.20 2.53
C HIS A 299 3.97 -12.58 2.38
N TYR A 300 4.49 -11.97 3.45
CA TYR A 300 5.79 -11.30 3.46
C TYR A 300 6.92 -12.15 4.04
N HIS A 301 6.67 -13.41 4.38
CA HIS A 301 7.65 -14.32 5.00
C HIS A 301 8.30 -13.69 6.25
N THR A 302 7.47 -13.16 7.16
CA THR A 302 7.87 -12.58 8.44
C THR A 302 7.31 -13.40 9.59
N GLY A 303 7.56 -13.01 10.83
CA GLY A 303 7.06 -13.67 12.04
C GLY A 303 7.19 -12.77 13.26
N ASP A 304 6.68 -13.22 14.41
CA ASP A 304 6.69 -12.46 15.67
C ASP A 304 8.10 -12.06 16.16
N SER A 305 9.13 -12.83 15.78
CA SER A 305 10.54 -12.55 16.10
C SER A 305 11.28 -11.77 15.02
N THR A 306 10.66 -11.57 13.85
CA THR A 306 11.30 -10.80 12.76
C THR A 306 11.56 -9.38 13.21
N ARG A 307 12.79 -8.91 12.99
CA ARG A 307 13.20 -7.52 13.20
C ARG A 307 13.35 -6.80 11.87
N ILE A 308 13.24 -5.47 11.91
CA ILE A 308 13.47 -4.60 10.74
C ILE A 308 14.54 -3.58 11.08
N PHE A 309 15.52 -3.42 10.20
CA PHE A 309 16.61 -2.48 10.35
C PHE A 309 16.61 -1.46 9.21
N PHE A 310 16.27 -0.22 9.52
CA PHE A 310 16.38 0.92 8.63
C PHE A 310 17.77 1.51 8.69
N CYS A 311 18.45 1.58 7.57
CA CYS A 311 19.81 2.05 7.49
C CYS A 311 19.95 3.16 6.46
N ASP A 312 20.41 4.35 6.87
CA ASP A 312 20.87 5.36 5.94
C ASP A 312 22.14 4.89 5.21
N PHE A 313 22.42 5.51 4.08
CA PHE A 313 23.56 5.13 3.24
C PHE A 313 24.78 6.01 3.42
N ASP A 314 24.65 7.31 3.10
CA ASP A 314 25.77 8.24 3.00
C ASP A 314 26.22 8.70 4.39
N GLY A 315 27.40 8.31 4.84
CA GLY A 315 27.89 8.63 6.19
C GLY A 315 27.44 7.65 7.27
N THR A 316 26.65 6.64 6.92
CA THR A 316 26.15 5.60 7.82
C THR A 316 26.65 4.21 7.43
N LEU A 317 26.05 3.58 6.40
CA LEU A 317 26.51 2.29 5.88
C LEU A 317 27.73 2.42 5.01
N ALA A 318 27.75 3.46 4.16
CA ALA A 318 28.85 3.73 3.25
C ALA A 318 29.99 4.48 3.93
N ARG A 319 31.19 4.05 3.63
CA ARG A 319 32.42 4.81 3.93
C ARG A 319 32.48 6.11 3.13
N THR A 320 33.42 6.98 3.49
CA THR A 320 33.63 8.26 2.78
C THR A 320 33.94 8.07 1.29
N ASP A 321 34.60 6.98 0.91
CA ASP A 321 34.85 6.57 -0.49
C ASP A 321 33.66 5.94 -1.20
N LYS A 322 32.48 5.89 -0.55
CA LYS A 322 31.25 5.27 -1.02
C LYS A 322 31.33 3.75 -1.20
N SER A 323 32.27 3.09 -0.55
CA SER A 323 32.33 1.63 -0.46
C SER A 323 31.57 1.10 0.78
N VAL A 324 31.24 -0.18 0.76
CA VAL A 324 30.76 -0.95 1.92
C VAL A 324 31.79 -2.03 2.20
N SER A 325 32.30 -2.08 3.42
CA SER A 325 33.37 -3.00 3.78
C SER A 325 32.95 -4.48 3.72
N PRO A 326 33.88 -5.41 3.56
CA PRO A 326 33.59 -6.84 3.66
C PRO A 326 32.96 -7.22 5.01
N TYR A 327 33.41 -6.59 6.10
CA TYR A 327 32.85 -6.83 7.43
C TYR A 327 31.41 -6.32 7.56
N SER A 328 31.11 -5.14 7.05
CA SER A 328 29.72 -4.64 7.03
C SER A 328 28.80 -5.55 6.24
N ARG A 329 29.27 -6.12 5.11
CA ARG A 329 28.51 -7.09 4.31
C ARG A 329 28.24 -8.37 5.10
N GLU A 330 29.26 -8.94 5.73
CA GLU A 330 29.14 -10.15 6.57
C GLU A 330 28.09 -9.96 7.66
N VAL A 331 28.08 -8.81 8.33
CA VAL A 331 27.09 -8.53 9.39
C VAL A 331 25.69 -8.39 8.82
N LEU A 332 25.51 -7.74 7.66
CA LEU A 332 24.20 -7.66 6.99
C LEU A 332 23.73 -9.02 6.48
N ASP A 333 24.63 -9.86 5.97
CA ASP A 333 24.32 -11.24 5.59
C ASP A 333 23.85 -12.07 6.80
N ARG A 334 24.53 -11.93 7.96
CA ARG A 334 24.08 -12.55 9.22
C ARG A 334 22.70 -12.05 9.65
N TRP A 335 22.44 -10.75 9.52
CA TRP A 335 21.15 -10.13 9.85
C TRP A 335 20.00 -10.75 9.03
N THR A 336 20.17 -10.83 7.71
CA THR A 336 19.13 -11.39 6.84
C THR A 336 19.03 -12.91 6.93
N ALA A 337 20.13 -13.62 7.15
CA ALA A 337 20.14 -15.07 7.40
C ALA A 337 19.38 -15.45 8.68
N ALA A 338 19.34 -14.57 9.68
CA ALA A 338 18.52 -14.74 10.88
C ALA A 338 17.01 -14.48 10.63
N GLY A 339 16.60 -14.23 9.39
CA GLY A 339 15.20 -13.96 9.00
C GLY A 339 14.74 -12.53 9.25
N HIS A 340 15.65 -11.61 9.48
CA HIS A 340 15.36 -10.20 9.71
C HIS A 340 15.33 -9.40 8.41
N ARG A 341 14.66 -8.25 8.41
CA ARG A 341 14.52 -7.37 7.25
C ARG A 341 15.53 -6.23 7.29
N PHE A 342 16.13 -5.95 6.14
CA PHE A 342 17.02 -4.82 5.95
C PHE A 342 16.38 -3.81 5.00
N VAL A 343 16.35 -2.54 5.39
CA VAL A 343 15.83 -1.42 4.60
C VAL A 343 16.94 -0.43 4.31
N PHE A 344 17.29 -0.29 3.05
CA PHE A 344 18.17 0.78 2.59
C PHE A 344 17.34 2.06 2.50
N SER A 345 17.54 3.00 3.41
CA SER A 345 16.77 4.24 3.54
C SER A 345 17.59 5.45 3.13
N SER A 346 17.15 6.23 2.15
CA SER A 346 17.91 7.37 1.65
C SER A 346 17.02 8.51 1.14
N GLY A 347 17.55 9.74 1.20
CA GLY A 347 16.97 10.87 0.49
C GLY A 347 17.07 10.76 -1.05
N ARG A 348 17.88 9.85 -1.58
CA ARG A 348 18.07 9.64 -3.03
C ARG A 348 16.80 9.15 -3.70
N ILE A 349 16.67 9.40 -5.01
CA ILE A 349 15.58 8.83 -5.82
C ILE A 349 15.79 7.33 -6.04
N MET A 350 14.70 6.60 -6.28
CA MET A 350 14.72 5.15 -6.43
C MET A 350 15.68 4.67 -7.53
N ALA A 351 15.72 5.36 -8.66
CA ALA A 351 16.63 5.03 -9.76
C ALA A 351 18.11 5.08 -9.33
N ASP A 352 18.50 6.10 -8.56
CA ASP A 352 19.89 6.24 -8.07
C ASP A 352 20.19 5.16 -7.02
N ILE A 353 19.30 4.90 -6.08
CA ILE A 353 19.48 3.81 -5.10
C ILE A 353 19.71 2.47 -5.81
N LYS A 354 18.89 2.14 -6.81
CA LYS A 354 19.06 0.90 -7.61
C LYS A 354 20.41 0.84 -8.34
N VAL A 355 20.94 1.98 -8.78
CA VAL A 355 22.30 2.04 -9.37
C VAL A 355 23.37 1.80 -8.30
N GLN A 356 23.24 2.45 -7.13
CA GLN A 356 24.21 2.28 -6.04
C GLN A 356 24.27 0.83 -5.54
N ILE A 357 23.11 0.21 -5.30
CA ILE A 357 23.02 -1.17 -4.85
C ILE A 357 23.69 -2.13 -5.86
N ARG A 358 23.42 -1.95 -7.16
CA ARG A 358 24.08 -2.76 -8.21
C ARG A 358 25.58 -2.56 -8.23
N ARG A 359 26.05 -1.31 -8.12
CA ARG A 359 27.48 -0.98 -8.06
C ARG A 359 28.18 -1.62 -6.86
N LEU A 360 27.50 -1.62 -5.74
CA LEU A 360 27.99 -2.23 -4.50
C LEU A 360 27.88 -3.75 -4.51
N GLY A 361 27.08 -4.35 -5.41
CA GLY A 361 26.77 -5.78 -5.37
C GLY A 361 26.03 -6.16 -4.08
N LEU A 362 25.19 -5.27 -3.56
CA LEU A 362 24.43 -5.48 -2.32
C LEU A 362 23.09 -6.12 -2.67
N HIS A 363 22.99 -7.43 -2.49
CA HIS A 363 21.77 -8.22 -2.70
C HIS A 363 21.51 -9.06 -1.47
N LEU A 364 20.61 -8.58 -0.62
CA LEU A 364 20.24 -9.25 0.62
C LEU A 364 18.83 -9.83 0.48
N PRO A 365 18.57 -11.07 0.89
CA PRO A 365 17.22 -11.64 0.90
C PRO A 365 16.26 -10.78 1.73
N GLY A 366 15.07 -10.50 1.20
CA GLY A 366 14.07 -9.66 1.87
C GLY A 366 14.44 -8.18 1.98
N MET A 367 15.39 -7.69 1.15
CA MET A 367 15.80 -6.29 1.17
C MET A 367 14.72 -5.38 0.62
N LEU A 368 14.50 -4.27 1.31
CA LEU A 368 13.59 -3.20 0.93
C LEU A 368 14.37 -1.89 0.69
N LEU A 369 13.85 -1.05 -0.18
CA LEU A 369 14.40 0.28 -0.45
C LEU A 369 13.39 1.33 -0.03
N SER A 370 13.85 2.35 0.69
CA SER A 370 13.08 3.54 1.04
C SER A 370 13.76 4.75 0.42
N ALA A 371 13.16 5.33 -0.61
CA ALA A 371 13.67 6.43 -1.41
C ALA A 371 12.98 7.75 -1.09
N CYS A 372 13.58 8.87 -1.50
CA CYS A 372 13.01 10.21 -1.36
C CYS A 372 12.57 10.53 0.08
N ASN A 373 13.41 10.20 1.07
CA ASN A 373 13.10 10.35 2.51
C ASN A 373 11.83 9.59 2.95
N GLY A 374 11.49 8.48 2.31
CA GLY A 374 10.34 7.65 2.65
C GLY A 374 9.13 7.83 1.74
N ALA A 375 9.19 8.68 0.71
CA ALA A 375 8.10 8.87 -0.23
C ALA A 375 7.86 7.68 -1.17
N GLU A 376 8.86 6.80 -1.33
CA GLU A 376 8.73 5.60 -2.15
C GLU A 376 9.39 4.40 -1.47
N ILE A 377 8.66 3.28 -1.40
CA ILE A 377 9.13 2.02 -0.81
C ILE A 377 9.01 0.91 -1.85
N TYR A 378 10.11 0.18 -2.06
CA TYR A 378 10.21 -0.86 -3.05
C TYR A 378 10.75 -2.16 -2.44
N ASP A 379 10.13 -3.27 -2.80
CA ASP A 379 10.57 -4.61 -2.41
C ASP A 379 11.47 -5.21 -3.52
N CYS A 380 12.71 -5.52 -3.17
CA CYS A 380 13.70 -6.03 -4.12
C CYS A 380 13.41 -7.46 -4.59
N ASP A 381 12.81 -8.29 -3.75
CA ASP A 381 12.55 -9.70 -4.07
C ASP A 381 11.36 -9.84 -5.02
N SER A 382 10.26 -9.16 -4.74
CA SER A 382 9.06 -9.18 -5.59
C SER A 382 9.15 -8.22 -6.77
N GLY A 383 9.98 -7.18 -6.69
CA GLY A 383 10.03 -6.11 -7.68
C GLY A 383 8.84 -5.14 -7.62
N VAL A 384 8.13 -5.11 -6.50
CA VAL A 384 6.90 -4.33 -6.32
C VAL A 384 7.16 -3.03 -5.58
N THR A 385 6.59 -1.93 -6.08
CA THR A 385 6.48 -0.68 -5.31
C THR A 385 5.34 -0.81 -4.31
N LEU A 386 5.70 -0.97 -3.03
CA LEU A 386 4.74 -1.16 -1.94
C LEU A 386 4.03 0.15 -1.56
N TYR A 387 4.75 1.27 -1.65
CA TYR A 387 4.26 2.61 -1.29
C TYR A 387 4.86 3.65 -2.23
N LYS A 388 4.06 4.63 -2.67
CA LYS A 388 4.54 5.78 -3.44
C LYS A 388 3.64 6.97 -3.19
N ARG A 389 4.22 8.07 -2.70
CA ARG A 389 3.56 9.35 -2.52
C ARG A 389 4.21 10.40 -3.40
N THR A 390 3.42 11.12 -4.16
CA THR A 390 3.90 12.04 -5.19
C THR A 390 3.32 13.45 -4.99
N LEU A 391 4.01 14.43 -5.52
CA LEU A 391 3.50 15.79 -5.68
C LEU A 391 2.52 15.82 -6.86
N ASN A 392 1.43 16.56 -6.73
CA ASN A 392 0.52 16.80 -7.83
C ASN A 392 1.00 17.96 -8.72
N ARG A 393 0.41 18.09 -9.92
CA ARG A 393 0.83 19.10 -10.92
C ARG A 393 0.68 20.54 -10.42
N ASP A 394 -0.34 20.84 -9.63
CA ASP A 394 -0.54 22.18 -9.07
C ASP A 394 0.49 22.52 -7.99
N GLN A 395 0.86 21.55 -7.17
CA GLN A 395 1.97 21.69 -6.21
C GLN A 395 3.30 21.94 -6.95
N ILE A 396 3.59 21.17 -8.01
CA ILE A 396 4.81 21.36 -8.82
C ILE A 396 4.87 22.78 -9.38
N ARG A 397 3.80 23.29 -10.02
CA ARG A 397 3.74 24.66 -10.57
C ARG A 397 3.96 25.72 -9.50
N LYS A 398 3.29 25.60 -8.35
CA LYS A 398 3.44 26.57 -7.25
C LYS A 398 4.85 26.56 -6.67
N ILE A 399 5.46 25.37 -6.47
CA ILE A 399 6.83 25.23 -6.00
C ILE A 399 7.80 25.88 -6.98
N GLN A 400 7.66 25.61 -8.28
CA GLN A 400 8.49 26.21 -9.33
C GLN A 400 8.36 27.73 -9.32
N ALA A 401 7.14 28.27 -9.28
CA ALA A 401 6.91 29.72 -9.24
C ALA A 401 7.52 30.38 -8.00
N ILE A 402 7.48 29.74 -6.83
CA ILE A 402 8.14 30.25 -5.62
C ILE A 402 9.66 30.23 -5.80
N ALA A 403 10.23 29.16 -6.36
CA ALA A 403 11.67 29.07 -6.63
C ALA A 403 12.13 30.18 -7.59
N ASP A 404 11.39 30.40 -8.68
CA ASP A 404 11.66 31.46 -9.67
C ASP A 404 11.62 32.85 -9.02
N SER A 405 10.68 33.11 -8.10
CA SER A 405 10.51 34.41 -7.41
C SER A 405 11.73 34.80 -6.57
N VAL A 406 12.51 33.82 -6.09
CA VAL A 406 13.76 34.05 -5.33
C VAL A 406 15.02 33.79 -6.19
N GLY A 407 14.84 33.48 -7.47
CA GLY A 407 15.94 33.22 -8.40
C GLY A 407 16.71 31.95 -8.07
N LEU A 408 15.99 30.90 -7.67
CA LEU A 408 16.53 29.56 -7.44
C LEU A 408 16.33 28.66 -8.65
N PHE A 409 17.27 27.74 -8.84
CA PHE A 409 17.14 26.70 -9.84
C PHE A 409 16.27 25.55 -9.30
N CYS A 410 15.20 25.23 -10.01
CA CYS A 410 14.24 24.19 -9.61
C CYS A 410 14.34 23.00 -10.56
N LEU A 411 14.39 21.77 -10.04
CA LEU A 411 14.39 20.54 -10.83
C LEU A 411 13.54 19.44 -10.17
N THR A 412 13.05 18.50 -10.98
CA THR A 412 12.30 17.35 -10.49
C THR A 412 12.66 16.08 -11.25
N HIS A 413 12.03 14.96 -10.91
CA HIS A 413 12.40 13.63 -11.42
C HIS A 413 11.17 12.82 -11.83
N SER A 414 11.39 11.89 -12.75
CA SER A 414 10.61 10.65 -12.86
C SER A 414 11.51 9.45 -12.48
N ASP A 415 10.99 8.24 -12.63
CA ASP A 415 11.74 7.01 -12.33
C ASP A 415 12.96 6.80 -13.27
N SER A 416 13.02 7.48 -14.41
CA SER A 416 14.03 7.25 -15.45
C SER A 416 14.92 8.45 -15.75
N ARG A 417 14.53 9.67 -15.40
CA ARG A 417 15.24 10.92 -15.74
C ARG A 417 14.91 12.06 -14.80
N PHE A 418 15.65 13.15 -14.91
CA PHE A 418 15.27 14.40 -14.24
C PHE A 418 14.97 15.52 -15.26
N TYR A 419 14.25 16.51 -14.79
CA TYR A 419 13.74 17.63 -15.59
C TYR A 419 14.27 18.93 -15.03
N VAL A 420 14.78 19.79 -15.90
CA VAL A 420 15.42 21.05 -15.55
C VAL A 420 14.89 22.20 -16.41
N PRO A 421 14.82 23.44 -15.90
CA PRO A 421 14.31 24.58 -16.69
C PRO A 421 15.32 25.06 -17.75
N ARG A 422 16.61 24.81 -17.56
CA ARG A 422 17.69 25.22 -18.47
C ARG A 422 18.94 24.38 -18.25
N GLU A 423 19.83 24.37 -19.21
CA GLU A 423 21.21 23.94 -19.01
C GLU A 423 22.00 25.00 -18.24
N GLY A 424 22.99 24.59 -17.47
CA GLY A 424 23.81 25.48 -16.66
C GLY A 424 24.59 24.77 -15.56
N PRO A 425 25.29 25.55 -14.71
CA PRO A 425 26.12 25.01 -13.64
C PRO A 425 25.34 24.12 -12.66
N GLU A 426 24.08 24.46 -12.36
CA GLU A 426 23.21 23.70 -11.46
C GLU A 426 22.82 22.35 -12.07
N THR A 427 22.49 22.32 -13.37
CA THR A 427 22.20 21.07 -14.12
C THR A 427 23.42 20.17 -14.14
N GLU A 428 24.60 20.72 -14.42
CA GLU A 428 25.85 19.97 -14.45
C GLU A 428 26.24 19.44 -13.06
N PHE A 429 26.07 20.26 -12.03
CA PHE A 429 26.28 19.87 -10.64
C PHE A 429 25.38 18.67 -10.27
N TYR A 430 24.10 18.75 -10.59
CA TYR A 430 23.15 17.69 -10.26
C TYR A 430 23.39 16.42 -11.09
N PHE A 431 23.67 16.57 -12.41
CA PHE A 431 24.01 15.45 -13.28
C PHE A 431 25.25 14.66 -12.81
N ARG A 432 26.29 15.35 -12.29
CA ARG A 432 27.46 14.68 -11.72
C ARG A 432 27.13 13.84 -10.49
N THR A 433 26.08 14.23 -9.76
CA THR A 433 25.63 13.54 -8.55
C THR A 433 24.83 12.28 -8.89
N VAL A 434 23.81 12.38 -9.77
CA VAL A 434 22.86 11.29 -10.02
C VAL A 434 23.15 10.48 -11.28
N ARG A 435 23.79 11.06 -12.29
CA ARG A 435 24.23 10.41 -13.55
C ARG A 435 23.12 9.69 -14.31
N ILE A 436 21.91 10.23 -14.29
CA ILE A 436 20.77 9.77 -15.09
C ILE A 436 20.46 10.79 -16.19
N PRO A 437 19.80 10.41 -17.30
CA PRO A 437 19.42 11.35 -18.36
C PRO A 437 18.54 12.49 -17.83
N TYR A 438 18.55 13.63 -18.52
CA TYR A 438 17.66 14.75 -18.21
C TYR A 438 17.01 15.35 -19.46
N ASN A 439 15.91 16.05 -19.23
CA ASN A 439 15.21 16.85 -20.23
C ASN A 439 15.21 18.32 -19.79
N VAL A 440 15.40 19.22 -20.76
CA VAL A 440 15.22 20.65 -20.54
C VAL A 440 13.78 21.02 -20.88
N CYS A 441 13.08 21.72 -19.99
CA CYS A 441 11.67 22.11 -20.15
C CYS A 441 11.36 23.37 -19.34
N GLU A 442 10.49 24.24 -19.85
CA GLU A 442 10.10 25.47 -19.15
C GLU A 442 9.11 25.19 -18.00
N ASP A 443 8.15 24.31 -18.20
CA ASP A 443 7.12 23.91 -17.23
C ASP A 443 7.40 22.47 -16.76
N LEU A 444 7.88 22.34 -15.54
CA LEU A 444 8.17 21.05 -14.92
C LEU A 444 6.90 20.19 -14.75
N ALA A 445 5.77 20.81 -14.45
CA ALA A 445 4.52 20.10 -14.20
C ALA A 445 3.93 19.48 -15.47
N GLU A 446 4.11 20.12 -16.63
CA GLU A 446 3.67 19.57 -17.92
C GLU A 446 4.64 18.53 -18.47
N ALA A 447 5.94 18.73 -18.23
CA ALA A 447 6.98 17.90 -18.81
C ALA A 447 7.13 16.53 -18.16
N VAL A 448 6.77 16.37 -16.87
CA VAL A 448 6.92 15.09 -16.18
C VAL A 448 5.96 14.04 -16.76
N ASP A 449 6.52 12.91 -17.15
CA ASP A 449 5.77 11.72 -17.60
C ASP A 449 5.13 10.96 -16.44
N GLU A 450 5.75 11.02 -15.24
CA GLU A 450 5.24 10.49 -13.98
C GLU A 450 5.33 11.55 -12.88
N LEU A 451 4.35 11.57 -11.97
CA LEU A 451 4.36 12.50 -10.84
C LEU A 451 5.54 12.21 -9.91
N PRO A 452 6.35 13.21 -9.57
CA PRO A 452 7.56 13.03 -8.79
C PRO A 452 7.29 12.88 -7.29
N CYS A 453 8.15 12.12 -6.60
CA CYS A 453 8.15 12.03 -5.15
C CYS A 453 8.80 13.25 -4.48
N LYS A 454 9.56 14.05 -5.20
CA LYS A 454 10.22 15.25 -4.69
C LYS A 454 10.61 16.25 -5.77
N ILE A 455 10.83 17.49 -5.33
CA ILE A 455 11.46 18.56 -6.10
C ILE A 455 12.71 19.00 -5.37
N HIS A 456 13.77 19.34 -6.13
CA HIS A 456 14.95 20.01 -5.60
C HIS A 456 14.96 21.48 -6.01
N THR A 457 15.41 22.34 -5.10
CA THR A 457 15.83 23.71 -5.44
C THR A 457 17.30 23.88 -5.09
N VAL A 458 18.06 24.39 -6.03
CA VAL A 458 19.53 24.49 -5.97
C VAL A 458 19.96 25.95 -5.98
N SER A 459 20.92 26.27 -5.13
CA SER A 459 21.65 27.54 -5.14
C SER A 459 23.16 27.26 -4.93
N LEU A 460 23.96 27.45 -5.95
CA LEU A 460 25.42 27.24 -5.87
C LEU A 460 26.16 28.45 -5.32
N GLU A 461 25.61 29.66 -5.52
CA GLU A 461 26.26 30.92 -5.20
C GLU A 461 25.76 31.56 -3.89
N ASP A 462 24.48 31.40 -3.57
CA ASP A 462 23.82 32.09 -2.45
C ASP A 462 22.92 31.10 -1.64
N PRO A 463 23.49 30.40 -0.65
CA PRO A 463 22.71 29.47 0.19
C PRO A 463 21.60 30.12 1.02
N ASP A 464 21.65 31.45 1.26
CA ASP A 464 20.65 32.16 2.06
C ASP A 464 19.29 32.18 1.35
N LYS A 465 19.27 32.14 0.02
CA LYS A 465 18.04 32.01 -0.78
C LYS A 465 17.27 30.73 -0.44
N LEU A 466 17.97 29.65 -0.09
CA LEU A 466 17.33 28.39 0.31
C LEU A 466 16.52 28.54 1.61
N ALA A 467 17.00 29.37 2.54
CA ALA A 467 16.25 29.66 3.78
C ALA A 467 15.00 30.49 3.49
N ILE A 468 15.10 31.48 2.59
CA ILE A 468 13.95 32.28 2.14
C ILE A 468 12.91 31.35 1.45
N PHE A 469 13.35 30.51 0.55
CA PHE A 469 12.49 29.55 -0.15
C PHE A 469 11.78 28.62 0.82
N ARG A 470 12.51 28.02 1.79
CA ARG A 470 11.93 27.14 2.82
C ARG A 470 10.79 27.84 3.58
N ARG A 471 11.00 29.12 3.98
CA ARG A 471 9.97 29.91 4.64
C ARG A 471 8.75 30.13 3.75
N LEU A 472 8.94 30.51 2.47
CA LEU A 472 7.84 30.75 1.53
C LEU A 472 7.03 29.47 1.23
N ILE A 473 7.67 28.32 1.14
CA ILE A 473 6.98 27.03 0.99
C ILE A 473 6.14 26.75 2.24
N GLY A 474 6.68 26.95 3.45
CA GLY A 474 5.93 26.78 4.69
C GLY A 474 4.71 27.72 4.78
N GLU A 475 4.86 28.98 4.36
CA GLU A 475 3.75 29.95 4.31
C GLU A 475 2.67 29.58 3.27
N ALA A 476 3.07 28.99 2.13
CA ALA A 476 2.17 28.68 1.02
C ALA A 476 1.42 27.35 1.16
N PHE A 477 2.02 26.37 1.85
CA PHE A 477 1.53 25.00 1.88
C PHE A 477 1.33 24.44 3.29
N GLY A 478 1.88 25.08 4.34
CA GLY A 478 1.80 24.55 5.70
C GLY A 478 2.30 23.11 5.77
N ASP A 479 1.48 22.24 6.35
CA ASP A 479 1.79 20.81 6.54
C ASP A 479 1.57 19.94 5.28
N GLU A 480 1.08 20.52 4.16
CA GLU A 480 0.93 19.78 2.90
C GLU A 480 2.26 19.35 2.29
N LEU A 481 3.35 20.05 2.61
CA LEU A 481 4.69 19.78 2.10
C LEU A 481 5.73 19.82 3.21
N ASN A 482 6.73 18.94 3.12
CA ASN A 482 7.93 18.96 3.95
C ASN A 482 9.12 19.47 3.15
N VAL A 483 10.04 20.22 3.80
CA VAL A 483 11.24 20.75 3.20
C VAL A 483 12.45 20.34 4.02
N TYR A 484 13.34 19.55 3.41
CA TYR A 484 14.58 19.04 4.02
C TYR A 484 15.82 19.73 3.41
N ARG A 485 16.76 20.13 4.25
CA ARG A 485 18.08 20.56 3.81
C ARG A 485 19.03 19.38 3.93
N THR A 486 19.26 18.68 2.82
CA THR A 486 20.11 17.50 2.75
C THR A 486 21.51 17.80 2.19
N HIS A 487 21.75 19.06 1.76
CA HIS A 487 23.05 19.54 1.25
C HIS A 487 23.18 21.05 1.43
N PRO A 488 24.40 21.61 1.60
CA PRO A 488 24.60 23.06 1.70
C PRO A 488 24.00 23.86 0.53
N CYS A 489 23.99 23.30 -0.68
CA CYS A 489 23.60 23.99 -1.91
C CYS A 489 22.17 23.66 -2.39
N TYR A 490 21.42 22.79 -1.72
CA TYR A 490 20.03 22.52 -2.13
C TYR A 490 19.12 22.08 -0.97
N VAL A 491 17.85 22.25 -1.21
CA VAL A 491 16.78 21.71 -0.37
C VAL A 491 15.85 20.83 -1.21
N GLU A 492 15.23 19.87 -0.55
CA GLU A 492 14.27 18.91 -1.12
C GLU A 492 12.88 19.21 -0.59
N VAL A 493 11.92 19.32 -1.49
CA VAL A 493 10.49 19.44 -1.17
C VAL A 493 9.83 18.10 -1.46
N VAL A 494 9.17 17.52 -0.48
CA VAL A 494 8.42 16.25 -0.57
C VAL A 494 6.98 16.45 -0.10
N PRO A 495 6.06 15.56 -0.42
CA PRO A 495 4.70 15.59 0.13
C PRO A 495 4.71 15.63 1.66
N GLY A 496 3.75 16.32 2.26
CA GLY A 496 3.61 16.44 3.71
C GLY A 496 3.48 15.07 4.38
N GLY A 497 3.99 14.96 5.61
CA GLY A 497 4.02 13.73 6.38
C GLY A 497 5.04 12.67 5.93
N VAL A 498 5.67 12.86 4.76
CA VAL A 498 6.75 11.97 4.31
C VAL A 498 8.00 12.20 5.15
N SER A 499 8.50 11.13 5.76
CA SER A 499 9.77 11.09 6.48
C SER A 499 10.30 9.66 6.54
N LYS A 500 11.60 9.49 6.84
CA LYS A 500 12.18 8.16 7.07
C LYS A 500 11.53 7.44 8.25
N GLY A 501 11.11 8.19 9.28
CA GLY A 501 10.38 7.64 10.43
C GLY A 501 8.99 7.14 10.06
N HIS A 502 8.24 7.92 9.26
CA HIS A 502 6.96 7.48 8.71
C HIS A 502 7.10 6.17 7.90
N ALA A 503 8.11 6.09 7.02
CA ALA A 503 8.38 4.90 6.23
C ALA A 503 8.67 3.67 7.10
N LEU A 504 9.41 3.83 8.22
CA LEU A 504 9.68 2.78 9.18
C LEU A 504 8.37 2.28 9.83
N GLN A 505 7.55 3.18 10.36
CA GLN A 505 6.29 2.83 10.99
C GLN A 505 5.31 2.18 10.00
N TRP A 506 5.25 2.71 8.77
CA TRP A 506 4.44 2.16 7.70
C TRP A 506 4.87 0.73 7.34
N LEU A 507 6.18 0.49 7.18
CA LEU A 507 6.72 -0.85 6.89
C LEU A 507 6.51 -1.84 8.04
N CYS A 508 6.69 -1.45 9.28
CA CYS A 508 6.39 -2.30 10.42
C CYS A 508 4.93 -2.81 10.34
N ARG A 509 3.98 -1.91 10.13
CA ARG A 509 2.57 -2.28 9.95
C ARG A 509 2.36 -3.18 8.75
N ARG A 510 2.88 -2.77 7.60
CA ARG A 510 2.68 -3.49 6.33
C ARG A 510 3.17 -4.93 6.39
N LEU A 511 4.31 -5.17 7.02
CA LEU A 511 4.96 -6.47 7.14
C LEU A 511 4.50 -7.28 8.37
N GLY A 512 3.65 -6.75 9.22
CA GLY A 512 3.23 -7.38 10.48
C GLY A 512 4.37 -7.47 11.51
N ILE A 513 5.38 -6.59 11.42
CA ILE A 513 6.50 -6.54 12.37
C ILE A 513 6.12 -5.61 13.52
N ARG A 514 6.33 -6.07 14.77
CA ARG A 514 6.04 -5.27 15.94
C ARG A 514 6.99 -4.07 16.04
N PRO A 515 6.51 -2.86 16.42
CA PRO A 515 7.36 -1.66 16.54
C PRO A 515 8.60 -1.88 17.42
N GLU A 516 8.48 -2.63 18.53
CA GLU A 516 9.59 -2.96 19.42
C GLU A 516 10.70 -3.82 18.77
N ASN A 517 10.45 -4.36 17.59
CA ASN A 517 11.41 -5.08 16.78
C ASN A 517 12.08 -4.21 15.70
N SER A 518 11.96 -2.88 15.77
CA SER A 518 12.55 -1.97 14.80
C SER A 518 13.87 -1.39 15.29
N LEU A 519 14.82 -1.25 14.35
CA LEU A 519 16.08 -0.55 14.53
C LEU A 519 16.25 0.48 13.41
N ALA A 520 16.90 1.59 13.70
CA ALA A 520 17.29 2.57 12.69
C ALA A 520 18.70 3.08 12.93
N ALA A 521 19.46 3.38 11.86
CA ALA A 521 20.76 4.01 11.94
C ALA A 521 20.90 5.14 10.92
N GLY A 522 21.49 6.26 11.35
CA GLY A 522 21.69 7.45 10.54
C GLY A 522 22.75 8.39 11.09
N ASP A 523 23.08 9.46 10.35
CA ASP A 523 24.12 10.43 10.73
C ASP A 523 23.70 11.89 10.55
N SER A 524 22.51 12.17 10.00
CA SER A 524 22.10 13.51 9.60
C SER A 524 20.68 13.88 10.02
N GLU A 525 20.31 15.16 9.82
CA GLU A 525 19.02 15.73 10.28
C GLU A 525 17.78 14.96 9.74
N ASN A 526 17.82 14.54 8.47
CA ASN A 526 16.70 13.78 7.87
C ASN A 526 16.56 12.36 8.42
N ASP A 527 17.53 11.87 9.20
CA ASP A 527 17.48 10.58 9.88
C ASP A 527 16.79 10.66 11.24
N LEU A 528 16.75 11.85 11.86
CA LEU A 528 16.23 12.05 13.20
C LEU A 528 14.84 11.42 13.38
N SER A 529 13.98 11.57 12.38
CA SER A 529 12.64 11.01 12.42
C SER A 529 12.62 9.47 12.50
N MET A 530 13.53 8.76 11.84
CA MET A 530 13.59 7.29 11.93
C MET A 530 14.33 6.83 13.20
N LEU A 531 15.31 7.59 13.67
CA LEU A 531 15.98 7.29 14.95
C LEU A 531 14.98 7.35 16.12
N GLN A 532 14.11 8.37 16.12
CA GLN A 532 13.06 8.54 17.14
C GLN A 532 11.89 7.54 17.00
N ALA A 533 11.58 7.11 15.76
CA ALA A 533 10.47 6.19 15.51
C ALA A 533 10.83 4.72 15.75
N ALA A 534 12.10 4.37 15.71
CA ALA A 534 12.57 3.02 15.97
C ALA A 534 12.61 2.69 17.46
N ALA A 535 12.44 1.41 17.79
CA ALA A 535 12.67 0.94 19.17
C ALA A 535 14.14 1.03 19.59
N THR A 536 15.06 1.12 18.62
CA THR A 536 16.48 1.39 18.88
C THR A 536 17.02 2.30 17.76
N GLY A 537 17.20 3.56 18.08
CA GLY A 537 17.81 4.57 17.22
C GLY A 537 19.33 4.62 17.43
N ILE A 538 20.11 4.44 16.37
CA ILE A 538 21.57 4.40 16.38
C ILE A 538 22.11 5.61 15.60
N LEU A 539 22.70 6.56 16.28
CA LEU A 539 23.38 7.69 15.67
C LEU A 539 24.84 7.34 15.39
N MET A 540 25.31 7.59 14.17
CA MET A 540 26.72 7.43 13.84
C MET A 540 27.57 8.45 14.57
N ARG A 541 28.79 8.06 15.00
CA ARG A 541 29.74 8.94 15.68
C ARG A 541 30.06 10.20 14.86
N ASN A 542 30.34 10.05 13.56
CA ASN A 542 30.59 11.17 12.65
C ASN A 542 29.39 12.14 12.61
N GLY A 543 28.17 11.65 12.60
CA GLY A 543 26.94 12.48 12.69
C GLY A 543 26.82 13.20 14.03
N ALA A 544 27.10 12.50 15.13
CA ALA A 544 27.07 13.06 16.49
C ALA A 544 28.16 14.14 16.74
N GLU A 545 29.30 14.06 16.05
CA GLU A 545 30.37 15.05 16.09
C GLU A 545 30.03 16.30 15.25
N MET A 546 29.39 16.09 14.06
CA MET A 546 28.98 17.19 13.19
C MET A 546 27.73 17.93 13.70
N ASN A 547 26.77 17.20 14.25
CA ASN A 547 25.47 17.71 14.70
C ASN A 547 25.14 17.19 16.12
N PRO A 548 25.75 17.76 17.19
CA PRO A 548 25.61 17.24 18.55
C PRO A 548 24.18 17.15 19.07
N TYR A 549 23.25 17.97 18.56
CA TYR A 549 21.85 17.96 18.94
C TYR A 549 21.09 16.70 18.52
N LEU A 550 21.60 15.94 17.53
CA LEU A 550 20.99 14.67 17.11
C LEU A 550 21.10 13.59 18.19
N LYS A 551 22.00 13.75 19.17
CA LYS A 551 22.18 12.79 20.28
C LYS A 551 20.90 12.67 21.13
N ASP A 552 20.15 13.74 21.26
CA ASP A 552 18.92 13.76 22.06
C ASP A 552 17.77 12.93 21.42
N GLY A 553 17.93 12.58 20.14
CA GLY A 553 16.95 11.77 19.39
C GLY A 553 17.40 10.35 19.09
N ALA A 554 18.48 9.85 19.71
CA ALA A 554 19.01 8.52 19.49
C ALA A 554 19.26 7.78 20.81
N ASP A 555 19.04 6.47 20.82
CA ASP A 555 19.29 5.62 22.01
C ASP A 555 20.75 5.24 22.15
N LEU A 556 21.46 5.13 21.03
CA LEU A 556 22.86 4.72 20.97
C LEU A 556 23.66 5.65 20.04
N VAL A 557 24.91 5.92 20.40
CA VAL A 557 25.91 6.51 19.51
C VAL A 557 26.99 5.46 19.24
N THR A 558 27.36 5.26 17.97
CA THR A 558 28.41 4.27 17.65
C THR A 558 29.76 4.68 18.21
N GLU A 559 30.55 3.72 18.67
CA GLU A 559 31.90 3.96 19.20
C GLU A 559 32.87 4.41 18.12
N TYR A 560 32.66 3.96 16.88
CA TYR A 560 33.48 4.24 15.70
C TYR A 560 32.65 4.95 14.64
N ASP A 561 33.32 5.65 13.73
CA ASP A 561 32.69 6.31 12.58
C ASP A 561 32.38 5.32 11.44
N ASN A 562 31.82 5.84 10.34
CA ASN A 562 31.49 5.04 9.16
C ASN A 562 32.71 4.46 8.44
N ASP A 563 33.86 5.10 8.48
CA ASP A 563 35.12 4.60 7.87
C ASP A 563 35.74 3.45 8.66
N GLN A 564 35.38 3.32 9.94
CA GLN A 564 35.86 2.31 10.88
C GLN A 564 34.83 1.19 11.14
N ASP A 565 33.83 1.06 10.28
CA ASP A 565 32.75 0.08 10.40
C ASP A 565 31.92 0.21 11.70
N GLY A 566 31.74 1.43 12.21
CA GLY A 566 31.04 1.69 13.48
C GLY A 566 29.65 1.10 13.52
N LEU A 567 28.88 1.21 12.43
CA LEU A 567 27.55 0.62 12.31
C LEU A 567 27.61 -0.91 12.41
N ALA A 568 28.48 -1.55 11.63
CA ALA A 568 28.56 -3.02 11.58
C ALA A 568 28.97 -3.61 12.93
N ARG A 569 29.90 -2.97 13.65
CA ARG A 569 30.31 -3.38 15.01
C ARG A 569 29.15 -3.29 15.99
N THR A 570 28.36 -2.22 15.93
CA THR A 570 27.19 -2.03 16.78
C THR A 570 26.11 -3.07 16.45
N LEU A 571 25.80 -3.27 15.16
CA LEU A 571 24.80 -4.24 14.73
C LEU A 571 25.19 -5.69 15.07
N ALA A 572 26.48 -6.06 14.92
CA ALA A 572 26.99 -7.36 15.33
C ALA A 572 26.78 -7.60 16.84
N SER A 573 27.07 -6.61 17.68
CA SER A 573 26.83 -6.69 19.13
C SER A 573 25.35 -6.83 19.48
N ILE A 574 24.46 -6.23 18.70
CA ILE A 574 23.00 -6.38 18.86
C ILE A 574 22.58 -7.80 18.47
N LEU A 575 23.07 -8.33 17.35
CA LEU A 575 22.79 -9.70 16.90
C LEU A 575 23.24 -10.72 17.94
N ASP A 576 24.46 -10.61 18.45
CA ASP A 576 25.00 -11.53 19.45
C ASP A 576 24.15 -11.55 20.74
N ARG A 577 23.47 -10.45 21.08
CA ARG A 577 22.51 -10.39 22.22
C ARG A 577 21.14 -10.94 21.90
N ILE A 578 20.72 -10.94 20.62
CA ILE A 578 19.46 -11.53 20.19
C ILE A 578 19.57 -13.05 20.15
N ASP A 579 20.74 -13.55 19.73
CA ASP A 579 21.02 -14.99 19.58
C ASP A 579 21.33 -15.67 20.92
N ALA A 580 21.66 -14.92 21.99
CA ALA A 580 21.96 -15.39 23.34
C ALA A 580 20.71 -15.57 24.21
#